data_c9ce97f88e02740cae09a7cf478efc46
#
_entry.id   c9ce97f88e02740cae09a7cf478efc46
#
_cell.length_a   1.000
_cell.length_b   1.000
_cell.length_c   1.000
_cell.angle_alpha   90.00
_cell.angle_beta   90.00
_cell.angle_gamma   90.00
#
_symmetry.space_group_name_H-M   'P 1'
#
loop_
_entity.id
_entity.type
_entity.pdbx_description
1 polymer ?
#
loop_
_entity_poly.entity_id
_entity_poly.type
_entity_poly.pdbx_seq_one_letter_code
_entity_poly.pdbx_strand_id
1 'polypeptide(L)'
;MSKKNAIVTRLECVRPDWIRVVNAARRTWGKKPISHEPSDKFKKKILLAEHSPIRLLEYDFTWEDIRQFVTVHFVRHHEGCEKFVHTQRTDINPELAGLDRDKLPQGLLNDMDMTCNAQAFINISRKRLCIGCASPETRQAWEVVIEMLKEFDPILAEKCVPECVYRSFCPEFDRCCGYVNTDEYKRRLVQYHNIEKEEWKAVEGYKGFYVSSLGRVKREKYTDSLGRPHEERFVAIVNNKARGGYEYVHLGDKCKSLARLVAETFIPNPENKIEVNHIDGNKYNNTIKNLEWVTPLENKYHAWETGLANAKHRMQKIRCIETNEVFQSIVDCSRKMGIDRRGIFRQLNGEKSKVKGYSFERI
;
A
#
# COMPACT_ATOMS: atom_id res chain seq x y z
N MET A 1 13.02 -23.43 -35.22
CA MET A 1 13.76 -23.65 -33.95
C MET A 1 12.94 -23.09 -32.81
N SER A 2 12.34 -23.94 -32.00
CA SER A 2 11.55 -23.57 -30.82
C SER A 2 12.45 -22.83 -29.84
N LYS A 3 12.16 -21.55 -29.56
CA LYS A 3 12.84 -20.82 -28.49
C LYS A 3 12.36 -21.43 -27.16
N LYS A 4 13.06 -22.41 -26.64
CA LYS A 4 12.92 -22.82 -25.26
C LYS A 4 13.45 -21.67 -24.38
N ASN A 5 12.55 -20.80 -23.92
CA ASN A 5 12.80 -19.92 -22.81
C ASN A 5 12.59 -20.77 -21.54
N ALA A 6 13.48 -21.69 -21.26
CA ALA A 6 13.46 -22.42 -20.01
C ALA A 6 14.16 -21.54 -18.98
N ILE A 7 13.41 -20.70 -18.28
CA ILE A 7 13.86 -20.15 -17.00
C ILE A 7 13.58 -21.24 -15.99
N VAL A 8 14.59 -22.02 -15.65
CA VAL A 8 14.51 -22.96 -14.55
C VAL A 8 14.71 -22.16 -13.28
N THR A 9 13.79 -22.29 -12.35
CA THR A 9 13.84 -21.59 -11.06
C THR A 9 13.72 -22.63 -9.97
N ARG A 10 14.70 -22.64 -9.07
CA ARG A 10 14.68 -23.44 -7.85
C ARG A 10 14.37 -22.51 -6.69
N LEU A 11 13.30 -22.77 -5.96
CA LEU A 11 12.97 -22.07 -4.74
C LEU A 11 13.18 -22.98 -3.55
N GLU A 12 14.01 -22.55 -2.63
CA GLU A 12 14.17 -23.17 -1.32
C GLU A 12 13.69 -22.19 -0.26
N CYS A 13 12.81 -22.65 0.61
CA CYS A 13 12.32 -21.81 1.69
C CYS A 13 13.23 -21.96 2.90
N VAL A 14 13.94 -20.91 3.27
CA VAL A 14 14.91 -20.95 4.35
C VAL A 14 14.24 -20.84 5.72
N ARG A 15 13.21 -20.01 5.86
CA ARG A 15 12.54 -19.82 7.16
C ARG A 15 11.12 -19.24 7.05
N PRO A 16 10.08 -20.03 6.81
CA PRO A 16 8.71 -19.56 6.98
C PRO A 16 8.31 -19.63 8.46
N ASP A 17 9.03 -18.90 9.33
CA ASP A 17 8.76 -18.93 10.76
C ASP A 17 7.74 -17.85 11.15
N TRP A 18 6.49 -18.15 10.91
CA TRP A 18 5.36 -17.30 11.29
C TRP A 18 5.22 -17.12 12.80
N ILE A 19 5.70 -18.09 13.61
CA ILE A 19 5.73 -17.97 15.07
C ILE A 19 6.71 -16.85 15.47
N ARG A 20 7.86 -16.78 14.82
CA ARG A 20 8.83 -15.68 15.03
C ARG A 20 8.24 -14.32 14.65
N VAL A 21 7.51 -14.23 13.54
CA VAL A 21 6.82 -12.99 13.09
C VAL A 21 5.80 -12.53 14.13
N VAL A 22 4.90 -13.43 14.54
CA VAL A 22 3.87 -13.05 15.51
C VAL A 22 4.46 -12.69 16.87
N ASN A 23 5.51 -13.37 17.31
CA ASN A 23 6.15 -13.08 18.59
C ASN A 23 6.93 -11.76 18.55
N ALA A 24 7.54 -11.40 17.42
CA ALA A 24 8.12 -10.07 17.24
C ALA A 24 7.04 -8.97 17.34
N ALA A 25 5.91 -9.14 16.64
CA ALA A 25 4.78 -8.22 16.74
C ALA A 25 4.20 -8.12 18.16
N ARG A 26 4.04 -9.26 18.84
CA ARG A 26 3.52 -9.30 20.24
C ARG A 26 4.45 -8.60 21.22
N ARG A 27 5.77 -8.75 21.02
CA ARG A 27 6.79 -8.13 21.89
C ARG A 27 6.71 -6.60 21.85
N THR A 28 6.45 -6.01 20.67
CA THR A 28 6.28 -4.55 20.55
C THR A 28 5.05 -4.03 21.33
N TRP A 29 4.09 -4.90 21.65
CA TRP A 29 2.89 -4.57 22.41
C TRP A 29 2.95 -5.06 23.86
N GLY A 30 4.11 -5.49 24.35
CA GLY A 30 4.30 -6.01 25.70
C GLY A 30 3.55 -7.32 25.98
N LYS A 31 3.12 -8.06 24.94
CA LYS A 31 2.37 -9.32 25.09
C LYS A 31 3.33 -10.51 25.18
N LYS A 32 2.94 -11.51 25.98
CA LYS A 32 3.69 -12.77 26.10
C LYS A 32 3.78 -13.50 24.75
N PRO A 33 4.88 -14.21 24.46
CA PRO A 33 5.01 -14.99 23.23
C PRO A 33 4.02 -16.15 23.20
N ILE A 34 3.78 -16.68 22.00
CA ILE A 34 3.00 -17.89 21.74
C ILE A 34 3.88 -18.96 21.12
N SER A 35 3.49 -20.22 21.25
CA SER A 35 4.21 -21.39 20.69
C SER A 35 3.44 -22.08 19.56
N HIS A 36 2.23 -21.62 19.24
CA HIS A 36 1.40 -22.18 18.17
C HIS A 36 1.42 -21.29 16.93
N GLU A 37 1.16 -21.90 15.78
CA GLU A 37 1.07 -21.21 14.50
C GLU A 37 -0.03 -20.14 14.51
N PRO A 38 0.24 -18.90 14.04
CA PRO A 38 -0.80 -17.88 13.95
C PRO A 38 -1.83 -18.22 12.87
N SER A 39 -3.06 -17.74 13.06
CA SER A 39 -4.13 -17.95 12.09
C SER A 39 -3.86 -17.24 10.76
N ASP A 40 -4.40 -17.79 9.66
CA ASP A 40 -4.33 -17.17 8.33
C ASP A 40 -4.89 -15.75 8.31
N LYS A 41 -5.94 -15.51 9.11
CA LYS A 41 -6.51 -14.16 9.30
C LYS A 41 -5.47 -13.17 9.83
N PHE A 42 -4.64 -13.59 10.79
CA PHE A 42 -3.54 -12.77 11.31
C PHE A 42 -2.46 -12.56 10.25
N LYS A 43 -2.04 -13.66 9.57
CA LYS A 43 -1.02 -13.60 8.50
C LYS A 43 -1.44 -12.63 7.39
N LYS A 44 -2.67 -12.76 6.88
CA LYS A 44 -3.24 -11.86 5.86
C LYS A 44 -3.27 -10.40 6.31
N LYS A 45 -3.63 -10.15 7.57
CA LYS A 45 -3.73 -8.80 8.13
C LYS A 45 -2.36 -8.13 8.29
N ILE A 46 -1.36 -8.85 8.83
CA ILE A 46 -0.02 -8.29 9.04
C ILE A 46 0.73 -8.04 7.72
N LEU A 47 0.52 -8.90 6.72
CA LEU A 47 1.06 -8.71 5.36
C LEU A 47 0.39 -7.54 4.64
N LEU A 48 -0.93 -7.39 4.76
CA LEU A 48 -1.65 -6.26 4.16
C LEU A 48 -1.22 -4.93 4.77
N ALA A 49 -0.96 -4.91 6.08
CA ALA A 49 -0.48 -3.74 6.80
C ALA A 49 1.05 -3.51 6.63
N GLU A 50 1.76 -4.44 6.02
CA GLU A 50 3.22 -4.39 5.82
C GLU A 50 4.01 -4.06 7.10
N HIS A 51 3.55 -4.58 8.24
CA HIS A 51 4.26 -4.36 9.50
C HIS A 51 5.65 -5.00 9.49
N SER A 52 6.64 -4.28 10.01
CA SER A 52 8.06 -4.66 9.97
C SER A 52 8.40 -6.11 10.39
N PRO A 53 7.67 -6.81 11.28
CA PRO A 53 7.98 -8.21 11.60
C PRO A 53 7.92 -9.18 10.42
N ILE A 54 7.21 -8.87 9.33
CA ILE A 54 7.17 -9.73 8.13
C ILE A 54 8.56 -9.87 7.47
N ARG A 55 9.50 -8.96 7.75
CA ARG A 55 10.88 -9.01 7.28
C ARG A 55 11.68 -10.18 7.88
N LEU A 56 11.13 -10.87 8.87
CA LEU A 56 11.72 -12.07 9.47
C LEU A 56 11.43 -13.36 8.68
N LEU A 57 10.53 -13.29 7.67
CA LEU A 57 10.31 -14.35 6.70
C LEU A 57 11.33 -14.19 5.58
N GLU A 58 12.13 -15.19 5.32
CA GLU A 58 13.20 -15.17 4.33
C GLU A 58 13.11 -16.39 3.41
N TYR A 59 13.34 -16.18 2.13
CA TYR A 59 13.22 -17.16 1.06
C TYR A 59 14.42 -17.05 0.13
N ASP A 60 15.06 -18.21 -0.17
CA ASP A 60 16.15 -18.32 -1.12
C ASP A 60 15.64 -18.93 -2.41
N PHE A 61 16.08 -18.44 -3.55
CA PHE A 61 15.74 -18.98 -4.85
C PHE A 61 16.84 -18.72 -5.87
N THR A 62 16.90 -19.61 -6.85
CA THR A 62 17.89 -19.61 -7.92
C THR A 62 17.18 -19.54 -9.27
N TRP A 63 17.64 -18.67 -10.13
CA TRP A 63 17.39 -18.77 -11.56
C TRP A 63 18.58 -19.40 -12.24
N GLU A 64 18.32 -20.48 -12.98
CA GLU A 64 19.27 -21.07 -13.93
C GLU A 64 18.88 -20.59 -15.32
N ASP A 65 19.89 -20.33 -16.17
CA ASP A 65 19.69 -19.88 -17.55
C ASP A 65 18.89 -18.57 -17.71
N ILE A 66 18.96 -17.67 -16.74
CA ILE A 66 18.37 -16.34 -16.85
C ILE A 66 19.22 -15.44 -17.77
N ARG A 67 18.59 -14.63 -18.60
CA ARG A 67 19.32 -13.69 -19.45
C ARG A 67 19.98 -12.58 -18.66
N GLN A 68 21.23 -12.24 -19.01
CA GLN A 68 22.02 -11.21 -18.31
C GLN A 68 21.27 -9.87 -18.16
N PHE A 69 20.57 -9.39 -19.19
CA PHE A 69 19.82 -8.14 -19.07
C PHE A 69 18.65 -8.24 -18.09
N VAL A 70 18.14 -9.45 -17.80
CA VAL A 70 17.09 -9.67 -16.79
C VAL A 70 17.69 -9.62 -15.39
N THR A 71 18.90 -10.19 -15.16
CA THR A 71 19.56 -10.11 -13.85
C THR A 71 19.81 -8.68 -13.43
N VAL A 72 20.17 -7.78 -14.39
CA VAL A 72 20.36 -6.35 -14.14
C VAL A 72 19.11 -5.68 -13.56
N HIS A 73 17.92 -6.16 -13.91
CA HIS A 73 16.68 -5.63 -13.36
C HIS A 73 16.47 -6.06 -11.91
N PHE A 74 16.92 -7.25 -11.51
CA PHE A 74 16.78 -7.76 -10.13
C PHE A 74 17.85 -7.21 -9.21
N VAL A 75 19.09 -7.03 -9.66
CA VAL A 75 20.17 -6.46 -8.83
C VAL A 75 19.89 -5.03 -8.36
N ARG A 76 18.95 -4.32 -8.99
CA ARG A 76 18.50 -2.98 -8.58
C ARG A 76 17.62 -2.97 -7.32
N HIS A 77 17.12 -4.12 -6.89
CA HIS A 77 16.37 -4.23 -5.64
C HIS A 77 17.34 -4.47 -4.49
N HIS A 78 17.53 -3.47 -3.64
CA HIS A 78 18.55 -3.53 -2.58
C HIS A 78 17.97 -3.80 -1.20
N GLU A 79 16.74 -3.38 -0.94
CA GLU A 79 16.14 -3.51 0.38
C GLU A 79 15.60 -4.91 0.64
N GLY A 80 16.18 -5.59 1.64
CA GLY A 80 15.74 -6.91 2.08
C GLY A 80 16.06 -8.03 1.10
N CYS A 81 17.11 -7.86 0.27
CA CYS A 81 17.57 -8.85 -0.69
C CYS A 81 19.08 -8.94 -0.72
N GLU A 82 19.58 -10.18 -0.70
CA GLU A 82 20.96 -10.51 -1.07
C GLU A 82 20.97 -11.18 -2.45
N LYS A 83 22.02 -10.97 -3.22
CA LYS A 83 22.09 -11.37 -4.63
C LYS A 83 23.48 -11.85 -4.98
N PHE A 84 23.55 -13.01 -5.63
CA PHE A 84 24.77 -13.62 -6.12
C PHE A 84 24.55 -13.96 -7.59
N VAL A 85 25.24 -13.24 -8.47
CA VAL A 85 25.15 -13.43 -9.93
C VAL A 85 26.39 -14.14 -10.39
N HIS A 86 26.25 -15.19 -11.20
CA HIS A 86 27.39 -15.92 -11.77
C HIS A 86 28.26 -14.96 -12.59
N THR A 87 29.56 -15.05 -12.40
CA THR A 87 30.48 -14.09 -12.99
C THR A 87 30.59 -14.24 -14.52
N GLN A 88 30.59 -13.12 -15.21
CA GLN A 88 30.90 -13.06 -16.64
C GLN A 88 32.38 -12.73 -16.93
N ARG A 89 33.21 -12.83 -15.94
CA ARG A 89 34.68 -12.67 -16.12
C ARG A 89 35.24 -13.83 -16.91
N THR A 90 35.75 -13.57 -18.10
CA THR A 90 36.31 -14.59 -19.02
C THR A 90 37.62 -15.21 -18.55
N ASP A 91 38.24 -14.61 -17.52
CA ASP A 91 39.42 -15.12 -16.84
C ASP A 91 39.13 -16.10 -15.68
N ILE A 92 37.86 -16.12 -15.21
CA ILE A 92 37.43 -16.97 -14.08
C ILE A 92 36.35 -17.96 -14.53
N ASN A 93 35.41 -17.54 -15.40
CA ASN A 93 34.35 -18.42 -15.88
C ASN A 93 34.87 -19.34 -16.99
N PRO A 94 34.94 -20.67 -16.77
CA PRO A 94 35.48 -21.61 -17.75
C PRO A 94 34.68 -21.64 -19.06
N GLU A 95 33.36 -21.38 -19.00
CA GLU A 95 32.48 -21.39 -20.18
C GLU A 95 32.71 -20.19 -21.09
N LEU A 96 33.26 -19.11 -20.55
CA LEU A 96 33.58 -17.90 -21.27
C LEU A 96 35.09 -17.73 -21.55
N ALA A 97 35.89 -18.72 -21.20
CA ALA A 97 37.35 -18.66 -21.36
C ALA A 97 37.76 -18.38 -22.83
N GLY A 98 38.62 -17.39 -23.00
CA GLY A 98 39.09 -16.98 -24.32
C GLY A 98 38.16 -16.12 -25.14
N LEU A 99 36.97 -15.79 -24.63
CA LEU A 99 36.04 -14.86 -25.30
C LEU A 99 36.41 -13.41 -24.95
N ASP A 100 36.16 -12.51 -25.89
CA ASP A 100 36.24 -11.06 -25.67
C ASP A 100 35.00 -10.58 -24.89
N ARG A 101 35.21 -10.15 -23.65
CA ARG A 101 34.17 -9.73 -22.74
C ARG A 101 33.30 -8.58 -23.32
N ASP A 102 33.90 -7.67 -24.07
CA ASP A 102 33.21 -6.52 -24.65
C ASP A 102 32.25 -6.92 -25.78
N LYS A 103 32.42 -8.14 -26.31
CA LYS A 103 31.55 -8.71 -27.35
C LYS A 103 30.50 -9.67 -26.83
N LEU A 104 30.46 -9.94 -25.54
CA LEU A 104 29.44 -10.83 -24.97
C LEU A 104 28.05 -10.22 -25.15
N PRO A 105 27.08 -10.98 -25.67
CA PRO A 105 25.73 -10.46 -25.89
C PRO A 105 25.00 -10.26 -24.56
N GLN A 106 24.20 -9.21 -24.43
CA GLN A 106 23.35 -8.96 -23.26
C GLN A 106 22.31 -10.09 -23.03
N GLY A 107 22.02 -10.86 -24.05
CA GLY A 107 21.15 -12.03 -23.98
C GLY A 107 21.85 -13.31 -23.55
N LEU A 108 23.15 -13.27 -23.15
CA LEU A 108 23.87 -14.40 -22.60
C LEU A 108 23.11 -14.96 -21.40
N LEU A 109 23.02 -16.27 -21.31
CA LEU A 109 22.42 -16.97 -20.18
C LEU A 109 23.36 -16.90 -18.99
N ASN A 110 22.79 -16.82 -17.80
CA ASN A 110 23.52 -16.68 -16.56
C ASN A 110 22.72 -17.29 -15.42
N ASP A 111 23.36 -17.57 -14.30
CA ASP A 111 22.70 -18.01 -13.09
C ASP A 111 22.70 -16.91 -12.04
N MET A 112 21.68 -16.90 -11.22
CA MET A 112 21.52 -15.91 -10.17
C MET A 112 20.83 -16.51 -8.96
N ASP A 113 21.49 -16.44 -7.81
CA ASP A 113 20.89 -16.71 -6.51
C ASP A 113 20.38 -15.42 -5.89
N MET A 114 19.26 -15.51 -5.21
CA MET A 114 18.68 -14.39 -4.51
C MET A 114 17.98 -14.81 -3.23
N THR A 115 18.36 -14.17 -2.11
CA THR A 115 17.65 -14.26 -0.83
C THR A 115 16.80 -13.02 -0.65
N CYS A 116 15.51 -13.19 -0.35
CA CYS A 116 14.61 -12.07 -0.14
C CYS A 116 13.74 -12.28 1.09
N ASN A 117 13.54 -11.21 1.87
CA ASN A 117 12.50 -11.23 2.88
C ASN A 117 11.10 -10.93 2.29
N ALA A 118 10.05 -11.23 3.06
CA ALA A 118 8.66 -11.07 2.58
C ALA A 118 8.33 -9.64 2.12
N GLN A 119 8.88 -8.61 2.75
CA GLN A 119 8.68 -7.22 2.31
C GLN A 119 9.29 -6.99 0.93
N ALA A 120 10.47 -7.55 0.69
CA ALA A 120 11.14 -7.47 -0.61
C ALA A 120 10.33 -8.17 -1.70
N PHE A 121 9.77 -9.36 -1.43
CA PHE A 121 8.85 -10.05 -2.35
C PHE A 121 7.68 -9.15 -2.76
N ILE A 122 7.03 -8.50 -1.80
CA ILE A 122 5.93 -7.56 -2.06
C ILE A 122 6.41 -6.39 -2.93
N ASN A 123 7.53 -5.76 -2.57
CA ASN A 123 8.06 -4.59 -3.28
C ASN A 123 8.52 -4.89 -4.71
N ILE A 124 9.20 -6.03 -4.91
CA ILE A 124 9.63 -6.49 -6.23
C ILE A 124 8.42 -6.79 -7.09
N SER A 125 7.42 -7.50 -6.54
CA SER A 125 6.19 -7.86 -7.25
C SER A 125 5.44 -6.66 -7.80
N ARG A 126 5.35 -5.58 -7.04
CA ARG A 126 4.71 -4.32 -7.48
C ARG A 126 5.29 -3.82 -8.79
N LYS A 127 6.60 -3.92 -8.97
CA LYS A 127 7.29 -3.43 -10.17
C LYS A 127 7.46 -4.50 -11.25
N ARG A 128 7.77 -5.74 -10.89
CA ARG A 128 8.12 -6.78 -11.85
C ARG A 128 6.93 -7.54 -12.41
N LEU A 129 5.78 -7.52 -11.74
CA LEU A 129 4.51 -8.02 -12.28
C LEU A 129 3.74 -7.00 -13.11
N CYS A 130 4.19 -5.75 -13.18
CA CYS A 130 3.54 -4.72 -13.99
C CYS A 130 3.88 -4.91 -15.47
N ILE A 131 2.85 -5.10 -16.31
CA ILE A 131 2.99 -5.31 -17.75
C ILE A 131 3.57 -4.06 -18.44
N GLY A 132 3.25 -2.86 -17.95
CA GLY A 132 3.73 -1.60 -18.54
C GLY A 132 5.16 -1.22 -18.13
N CYS A 133 5.65 -1.73 -16.97
CA CYS A 133 6.96 -1.33 -16.41
C CYS A 133 8.05 -2.37 -16.59
N ALA A 134 7.70 -3.67 -16.59
CA ALA A 134 8.66 -4.76 -16.72
C ALA A 134 8.69 -5.29 -18.14
N SER A 135 9.91 -5.64 -18.64
CA SER A 135 10.00 -6.39 -19.89
C SER A 135 9.31 -7.75 -19.74
N PRO A 136 8.80 -8.35 -20.83
CA PRO A 136 8.15 -9.67 -20.78
C PRO A 136 9.01 -10.74 -20.10
N GLU A 137 10.31 -10.76 -20.39
CA GLU A 137 11.26 -11.73 -19.84
C GLU A 137 11.46 -11.52 -18.32
N THR A 138 11.61 -10.27 -17.88
CA THR A 138 11.75 -9.94 -16.44
C THR A 138 10.48 -10.29 -15.68
N ARG A 139 9.31 -10.01 -16.26
CA ARG A 139 8.02 -10.36 -15.66
C ARG A 139 7.86 -11.87 -15.55
N GLN A 140 8.14 -12.61 -16.61
CA GLN A 140 8.07 -14.07 -16.64
C GLN A 140 9.00 -14.69 -15.60
N ALA A 141 10.23 -14.20 -15.49
CA ALA A 141 11.19 -14.67 -14.49
C ALA A 141 10.64 -14.48 -13.06
N TRP A 142 9.95 -13.38 -12.78
CA TRP A 142 9.35 -13.15 -11.47
C TRP A 142 8.06 -13.93 -11.26
N GLU A 143 7.23 -14.08 -12.29
CA GLU A 143 6.01 -14.90 -12.22
C GLU A 143 6.30 -16.34 -11.81
N VAL A 144 7.36 -16.94 -12.35
CA VAL A 144 7.78 -18.31 -11.96
C VAL A 144 8.12 -18.39 -10.47
N VAL A 145 8.87 -17.42 -9.93
CA VAL A 145 9.18 -17.36 -8.49
C VAL A 145 7.91 -17.27 -7.66
N ILE A 146 6.94 -16.45 -8.07
CA ILE A 146 5.67 -16.31 -7.34
C ILE A 146 4.82 -17.59 -7.44
N GLU A 147 4.83 -18.29 -8.58
CA GLU A 147 4.13 -19.59 -8.68
C GLU A 147 4.72 -20.61 -7.73
N MET A 148 6.05 -20.69 -7.64
CA MET A 148 6.71 -21.59 -6.67
C MET A 148 6.44 -21.17 -5.22
N LEU A 149 6.44 -19.86 -4.94
CA LEU A 149 6.10 -19.35 -3.60
C LEU A 149 4.70 -19.78 -3.13
N LYS A 150 3.75 -19.96 -4.04
CA LYS A 150 2.39 -20.44 -3.69
C LYS A 150 2.39 -21.82 -3.02
N GLU A 151 3.37 -22.65 -3.30
CA GLU A 151 3.50 -23.98 -2.69
C GLU A 151 3.99 -23.90 -1.23
N PHE A 152 4.81 -22.91 -0.91
CA PHE A 152 5.42 -22.74 0.41
C PHE A 152 4.69 -21.76 1.31
N ASP A 153 4.32 -20.60 0.76
CA ASP A 153 3.58 -19.57 1.48
C ASP A 153 2.50 -18.93 0.58
N PRO A 154 1.37 -19.61 0.41
CA PRO A 154 0.28 -19.11 -0.43
C PRO A 154 -0.26 -17.77 0.04
N ILE A 155 -0.17 -17.47 1.35
CA ILE A 155 -0.68 -16.21 1.92
C ILE A 155 0.21 -15.03 1.53
N LEU A 156 1.54 -15.21 1.55
CA LEU A 156 2.46 -14.20 1.03
C LEU A 156 2.30 -14.05 -0.49
N ALA A 157 2.20 -15.16 -1.23
CA ALA A 157 2.01 -15.14 -2.68
C ALA A 157 0.75 -14.36 -3.11
N GLU A 158 -0.35 -14.45 -2.34
CA GLU A 158 -1.55 -13.61 -2.54
C GLU A 158 -1.26 -12.10 -2.45
N LYS A 159 -0.24 -11.70 -1.69
CA LYS A 159 0.16 -10.29 -1.52
C LYS A 159 1.19 -9.81 -2.54
N CYS A 160 1.76 -10.74 -3.30
CA CYS A 160 2.68 -10.43 -4.40
C CYS A 160 1.90 -10.06 -5.67
N VAL A 161 1.53 -8.79 -5.79
CA VAL A 161 0.67 -8.26 -6.86
C VAL A 161 1.33 -7.08 -7.57
N PRO A 162 0.95 -6.78 -8.84
CA PRO A 162 1.42 -5.57 -9.50
C PRO A 162 0.92 -4.30 -8.81
N GLU A 163 1.63 -3.19 -9.00
CA GLU A 163 1.35 -1.90 -8.36
C GLU A 163 -0.10 -1.44 -8.51
N CYS A 164 -0.72 -1.69 -9.67
CA CYS A 164 -2.10 -1.29 -9.91
C CYS A 164 -3.12 -2.06 -9.05
N VAL A 165 -2.85 -3.31 -8.71
CA VAL A 165 -3.69 -4.09 -7.77
C VAL A 165 -3.52 -3.58 -6.35
N TYR A 166 -2.27 -3.31 -5.94
CA TYR A 166 -1.97 -2.72 -4.63
C TYR A 166 -2.66 -1.37 -4.42
N ARG A 167 -2.58 -0.48 -5.42
CA ARG A 167 -3.16 0.88 -5.36
C ARG A 167 -4.63 0.95 -5.74
N SER A 168 -5.21 -0.10 -6.29
CA SER A 168 -6.55 -0.12 -6.88
C SER A 168 -6.69 0.74 -8.16
N PHE A 169 -5.60 1.26 -8.70
CA PHE A 169 -5.56 2.01 -9.96
C PHE A 169 -4.18 1.89 -10.61
N CYS A 170 -4.08 2.20 -11.91
CA CYS A 170 -2.79 2.24 -12.61
C CYS A 170 -2.07 3.56 -12.33
N PRO A 171 -0.85 3.55 -11.73
CA PRO A 171 -0.10 4.77 -11.47
C PRO A 171 0.69 5.29 -12.70
N GLU A 172 0.75 4.51 -13.78
CA GLU A 172 1.50 4.85 -14.99
C GLU A 172 0.64 5.73 -15.91
N PHE A 173 0.98 7.03 -15.98
CA PHE A 173 0.17 8.04 -16.65
C PHE A 173 -0.05 7.73 -18.14
N ASP A 174 1.04 7.66 -18.94
CA ASP A 174 0.97 7.50 -20.40
C ASP A 174 1.22 6.06 -20.86
N ARG A 175 1.50 5.14 -19.92
CA ARG A 175 1.90 3.76 -20.22
C ARG A 175 0.98 2.73 -19.57
N CYS A 176 -0.26 3.09 -19.28
CA CYS A 176 -1.21 2.11 -18.79
C CYS A 176 -1.40 1.00 -19.82
N CYS A 177 -1.07 -0.22 -19.42
CA CYS A 177 -1.17 -1.41 -20.29
C CYS A 177 -2.61 -1.93 -20.47
N GLY A 178 -3.61 -1.28 -19.89
CA GLY A 178 -5.01 -1.72 -19.93
C GLY A 178 -5.36 -2.88 -18.99
N TYR A 179 -4.41 -3.44 -18.26
CA TYR A 179 -4.63 -4.57 -17.33
C TYR A 179 -5.74 -4.28 -16.32
N VAL A 180 -5.88 -3.03 -15.86
CA VAL A 180 -6.94 -2.59 -14.93
C VAL A 180 -8.38 -2.81 -15.46
N ASN A 181 -8.54 -3.02 -16.75
CA ASN A 181 -9.82 -3.27 -17.40
C ASN A 181 -10.16 -4.77 -17.53
N THR A 182 -9.22 -5.66 -17.17
CA THR A 182 -9.38 -7.12 -17.31
C THR A 182 -10.11 -7.74 -16.13
N ASP A 183 -10.74 -8.91 -16.37
CA ASP A 183 -11.38 -9.69 -15.30
C ASP A 183 -10.35 -10.31 -14.36
N GLU A 184 -9.15 -10.60 -14.84
CA GLU A 184 -8.01 -11.03 -14.02
C GLU A 184 -7.66 -9.97 -12.97
N TYR A 185 -7.55 -8.70 -13.37
CA TYR A 185 -7.32 -7.59 -12.44
C TYR A 185 -8.43 -7.50 -11.39
N LYS A 186 -9.70 -7.57 -11.80
CA LYS A 186 -10.85 -7.49 -10.88
C LYS A 186 -10.77 -8.61 -9.84
N ARG A 187 -10.49 -9.85 -10.28
CA ARG A 187 -10.34 -11.01 -9.40
C ARG A 187 -9.20 -10.80 -8.39
N ARG A 188 -8.00 -10.40 -8.87
CA ARG A 188 -6.84 -10.17 -8.01
C ARG A 188 -7.05 -9.02 -7.03
N LEU A 189 -7.74 -7.98 -7.44
CA LEU A 189 -8.09 -6.84 -6.59
C LEU A 189 -8.97 -7.27 -5.41
N VAL A 190 -10.02 -8.05 -5.68
CA VAL A 190 -10.92 -8.62 -4.66
C VAL A 190 -10.14 -9.49 -3.69
N GLN A 191 -9.31 -10.39 -4.20
CA GLN A 191 -8.48 -11.30 -3.39
C GLN A 191 -7.47 -10.53 -2.54
N TYR A 192 -6.77 -9.55 -3.11
CA TYR A 192 -5.75 -8.76 -2.42
C TYR A 192 -6.32 -7.99 -1.22
N HIS A 193 -7.43 -7.28 -1.43
CA HIS A 193 -8.08 -6.47 -0.40
C HIS A 193 -9.00 -7.29 0.53
N ASN A 194 -9.08 -8.61 0.31
CA ASN A 194 -9.97 -9.52 1.06
C ASN A 194 -11.44 -9.06 1.04
N ILE A 195 -11.89 -8.62 -0.12
CA ILE A 195 -13.26 -8.19 -0.37
C ILE A 195 -13.97 -9.35 -1.08
N GLU A 196 -14.99 -9.92 -0.46
CA GLU A 196 -15.67 -11.12 -0.96
C GLU A 196 -16.40 -10.89 -2.30
N LYS A 197 -16.88 -9.67 -2.53
CA LYS A 197 -17.60 -9.29 -3.75
C LYS A 197 -17.46 -7.80 -4.04
N GLU A 198 -17.13 -7.46 -5.28
CA GLU A 198 -17.22 -6.09 -5.74
C GLU A 198 -18.67 -5.75 -6.08
N GLU A 199 -19.21 -4.73 -5.45
CA GLU A 199 -20.54 -4.22 -5.71
C GLU A 199 -20.47 -2.93 -6.53
N TRP A 200 -21.39 -2.79 -7.48
CA TRP A 200 -21.53 -1.60 -8.31
C TRP A 200 -22.88 -0.93 -8.03
N LYS A 201 -22.86 0.36 -7.75
CA LYS A 201 -24.07 1.15 -7.59
C LYS A 201 -24.05 2.37 -8.52
N ALA A 202 -25.21 2.75 -9.03
CA ALA A 202 -25.36 3.96 -9.81
C ALA A 202 -24.99 5.18 -8.94
N VAL A 203 -24.31 6.15 -9.56
CA VAL A 203 -23.97 7.40 -8.89
C VAL A 203 -25.16 8.34 -8.94
N GLU A 204 -25.67 8.72 -7.78
CA GLU A 204 -26.81 9.62 -7.68
C GLU A 204 -26.53 10.96 -8.36
N GLY A 205 -27.47 11.44 -9.18
CA GLY A 205 -27.32 12.68 -9.94
C GLY A 205 -26.41 12.62 -11.17
N TYR A 206 -25.85 11.42 -11.51
CA TYR A 206 -24.94 11.23 -12.65
C TYR A 206 -25.36 10.02 -13.49
N LYS A 207 -26.30 10.22 -14.40
CA LYS A 207 -26.84 9.15 -15.26
C LYS A 207 -25.73 8.44 -16.04
N GLY A 208 -25.75 7.11 -15.98
CA GLY A 208 -24.83 6.24 -16.70
C GLY A 208 -23.46 6.11 -16.05
N PHE A 209 -23.24 6.67 -14.86
CA PHE A 209 -22.04 6.45 -14.07
C PHE A 209 -22.31 5.53 -12.89
N TYR A 210 -21.39 4.62 -12.66
CA TYR A 210 -21.42 3.66 -11.56
C TYR A 210 -20.11 3.73 -10.78
N VAL A 211 -20.20 3.62 -9.48
CA VAL A 211 -19.05 3.49 -8.58
C VAL A 211 -19.08 2.14 -7.89
N SER A 212 -17.90 1.56 -7.67
CA SER A 212 -17.76 0.28 -7.01
C SER A 212 -17.37 0.39 -5.54
N SER A 213 -17.68 -0.65 -4.78
CA SER A 213 -17.21 -0.83 -3.40
C SER A 213 -15.67 -0.85 -3.26
N LEU A 214 -14.94 -0.97 -4.36
CA LEU A 214 -13.47 -0.96 -4.45
C LEU A 214 -12.89 0.38 -4.89
N GLY A 215 -13.71 1.43 -5.02
CA GLY A 215 -13.23 2.75 -5.46
C GLY A 215 -12.95 2.84 -6.95
N ARG A 216 -13.59 2.03 -7.79
CA ARG A 216 -13.53 2.17 -9.23
C ARG A 216 -14.79 2.85 -9.76
N VAL A 217 -14.66 3.58 -10.86
CA VAL A 217 -15.78 4.25 -11.52
C VAL A 217 -15.86 3.78 -12.96
N LYS A 218 -17.05 3.48 -13.43
CA LYS A 218 -17.31 3.16 -14.82
C LYS A 218 -18.44 4.00 -15.38
N ARG A 219 -18.41 4.23 -16.67
CA ARG A 219 -19.51 4.80 -17.46
C ARG A 219 -20.05 3.72 -18.38
N GLU A 220 -21.34 3.48 -18.33
CA GLU A 220 -22.01 2.57 -19.25
C GLU A 220 -21.97 3.08 -20.69
N LYS A 221 -22.26 2.22 -21.64
CA LYS A 221 -22.36 2.62 -23.05
C LYS A 221 -23.38 3.76 -23.23
N TYR A 222 -23.03 4.74 -24.06
CA TYR A 222 -23.89 5.89 -24.35
C TYR A 222 -23.67 6.41 -25.76
N THR A 223 -24.63 7.17 -26.28
CA THR A 223 -24.46 7.92 -27.51
C THR A 223 -24.28 9.40 -27.15
N ASP A 224 -23.29 10.06 -27.70
CA ASP A 224 -23.04 11.47 -27.45
C ASP A 224 -24.01 12.37 -28.22
N SER A 225 -23.94 13.68 -27.97
CA SER A 225 -24.81 14.68 -28.61
C SER A 225 -24.62 14.78 -30.14
N LEU A 226 -23.54 14.21 -30.66
CA LEU A 226 -23.25 14.13 -32.10
C LEU A 226 -23.67 12.80 -32.71
N GLY A 227 -24.39 11.94 -31.96
CA GLY A 227 -24.84 10.63 -32.41
C GLY A 227 -23.78 9.52 -32.42
N ARG A 228 -22.58 9.74 -31.86
CA ARG A 228 -21.51 8.76 -31.84
C ARG A 228 -21.68 7.79 -30.67
N PRO A 229 -21.67 6.47 -30.91
CA PRO A 229 -21.74 5.48 -29.85
C PRO A 229 -20.40 5.38 -29.08
N HIS A 230 -20.49 5.23 -27.78
CA HIS A 230 -19.38 4.98 -26.88
C HIS A 230 -19.66 3.72 -26.07
N GLU A 231 -18.70 2.81 -26.04
CA GLU A 231 -18.78 1.57 -25.25
C GLU A 231 -18.59 1.82 -23.76
N GLU A 232 -18.99 0.85 -22.92
CA GLU A 232 -18.72 0.86 -21.48
C GLU A 232 -17.22 1.00 -21.23
N ARG A 233 -16.84 1.90 -20.35
CA ARG A 233 -15.44 2.14 -20.01
C ARG A 233 -15.25 2.53 -18.56
N PHE A 234 -14.07 2.19 -18.01
CA PHE A 234 -13.64 2.75 -16.74
C PHE A 234 -13.29 4.23 -16.90
N VAL A 235 -13.69 5.01 -15.89
CA VAL A 235 -13.34 6.42 -15.81
C VAL A 235 -11.93 6.56 -15.22
N ALA A 236 -11.09 7.36 -15.83
CA ALA A 236 -9.74 7.61 -15.34
C ALA A 236 -9.77 8.30 -13.97
N ILE A 237 -8.97 7.80 -13.05
CA ILE A 237 -8.76 8.39 -11.73
C ILE A 237 -7.58 9.35 -11.83
N VAL A 238 -7.76 10.58 -11.38
CA VAL A 238 -6.76 11.64 -11.42
C VAL A 238 -6.29 11.97 -10.01
N ASN A 239 -4.98 11.89 -9.77
CA ASN A 239 -4.38 12.35 -8.53
C ASN A 239 -4.13 13.86 -8.60
N ASN A 240 -4.73 14.62 -7.71
CA ASN A 240 -4.57 16.07 -7.67
C ASN A 240 -3.62 16.49 -6.54
N LYS A 241 -2.34 16.66 -6.88
CA LYS A 241 -1.30 17.11 -5.93
C LYS A 241 -1.63 18.48 -5.30
N ALA A 242 -2.21 19.40 -6.06
CA ALA A 242 -2.60 20.72 -5.58
C ALA A 242 -3.75 20.68 -4.55
N ARG A 243 -4.53 19.62 -4.55
CA ARG A 243 -5.60 19.35 -3.58
C ARG A 243 -5.22 18.30 -2.53
N GLY A 244 -3.95 18.29 -2.10
CA GLY A 244 -3.47 17.42 -1.04
C GLY A 244 -3.21 15.97 -1.45
N GLY A 245 -3.13 15.67 -2.76
CA GLY A 245 -2.82 14.34 -3.28
C GLY A 245 -3.96 13.33 -3.22
N TYR A 246 -5.21 13.79 -3.06
CA TYR A 246 -6.39 12.93 -3.12
C TYR A 246 -6.74 12.57 -4.56
N GLU A 247 -7.48 11.48 -4.71
CA GLU A 247 -7.98 11.00 -5.99
C GLU A 247 -9.34 11.59 -6.36
N TYR A 248 -9.45 11.93 -7.63
CA TYR A 248 -10.64 12.54 -8.23
C TYR A 248 -11.05 11.81 -9.50
N VAL A 249 -12.32 11.89 -9.82
CA VAL A 249 -12.90 11.39 -11.07
C VAL A 249 -13.74 12.46 -11.75
N HIS A 250 -13.76 12.44 -13.08
CA HIS A 250 -14.64 13.27 -13.87
C HIS A 250 -15.93 12.53 -14.22
N LEU A 251 -17.05 13.06 -13.76
CA LEU A 251 -18.40 12.58 -14.06
C LEU A 251 -19.07 13.58 -15.01
N GLY A 252 -18.78 13.43 -16.32
CA GLY A 252 -19.07 14.49 -17.29
C GLY A 252 -18.19 15.72 -17.03
N ASP A 253 -18.80 16.87 -16.89
CA ASP A 253 -18.10 18.16 -16.67
C ASP A 253 -17.73 18.40 -15.19
N LYS A 254 -18.19 17.57 -14.28
CA LYS A 254 -17.95 17.73 -12.85
C LYS A 254 -16.84 16.83 -12.34
N CYS A 255 -15.93 17.42 -11.56
CA CYS A 255 -14.87 16.72 -10.86
C CYS A 255 -15.29 16.41 -9.42
N LYS A 256 -15.24 15.13 -9.01
CA LYS A 256 -15.62 14.65 -7.67
C LYS A 256 -14.46 13.94 -7.00
N SER A 257 -14.34 14.09 -5.68
CA SER A 257 -13.44 13.25 -4.86
C SER A 257 -13.92 11.80 -4.91
N LEU A 258 -13.02 10.88 -5.21
CA LEU A 258 -13.34 9.45 -5.31
C LEU A 258 -13.76 8.88 -3.96
N ALA A 259 -12.99 9.16 -2.88
CA ALA A 259 -13.34 8.73 -1.53
C ALA A 259 -14.76 9.16 -1.13
N ARG A 260 -15.09 10.44 -1.39
CA ARG A 260 -16.42 10.95 -1.08
C ARG A 260 -17.51 10.29 -1.91
N LEU A 261 -17.24 10.05 -3.19
CA LEU A 261 -18.19 9.38 -4.09
C LEU A 261 -18.52 7.96 -3.61
N VAL A 262 -17.49 7.20 -3.19
CA VAL A 262 -17.66 5.86 -2.61
C VAL A 262 -18.44 5.94 -1.29
N ALA A 263 -18.05 6.85 -0.40
CA ALA A 263 -18.71 7.00 0.89
C ALA A 263 -20.19 7.40 0.74
N GLU A 264 -20.51 8.38 -0.10
CA GLU A 264 -21.89 8.82 -0.38
C GLU A 264 -22.75 7.68 -0.96
N THR A 265 -22.16 6.79 -1.73
CA THR A 265 -22.88 5.71 -2.40
C THR A 265 -23.09 4.46 -1.53
N PHE A 266 -22.14 4.15 -0.65
CA PHE A 266 -22.10 2.87 0.04
C PHE A 266 -22.18 2.93 1.56
N ILE A 267 -21.77 4.05 2.17
CA ILE A 267 -21.61 4.14 3.64
C ILE A 267 -22.72 5.01 4.22
N PRO A 268 -23.62 4.45 5.02
CA PRO A 268 -24.66 5.24 5.70
C PRO A 268 -24.05 6.36 6.56
N ASN A 269 -24.66 7.55 6.52
CA ASN A 269 -24.23 8.71 7.29
C ASN A 269 -25.39 9.29 8.12
N PRO A 270 -25.91 8.56 9.12
CA PRO A 270 -27.07 9.01 9.91
C PRO A 270 -26.78 10.24 10.76
N GLU A 271 -25.51 10.48 11.11
CA GLU A 271 -25.09 11.64 11.91
C GLU A 271 -24.74 12.87 11.06
N ASN A 272 -24.91 12.80 9.74
CA ASN A 272 -24.57 13.88 8.80
C ASN A 272 -23.15 14.42 8.96
N LYS A 273 -22.18 13.54 9.22
CA LYS A 273 -20.76 13.90 9.31
C LYS A 273 -20.27 14.42 7.94
N ILE A 274 -19.42 15.43 7.96
CA ILE A 274 -19.09 16.19 6.74
C ILE A 274 -17.80 15.78 6.05
N GLU A 275 -16.91 15.01 6.73
CA GLU A 275 -15.64 14.58 6.18
C GLU A 275 -15.61 13.07 5.99
N VAL A 276 -14.82 12.63 5.01
CA VAL A 276 -14.51 11.21 4.77
C VAL A 276 -13.04 10.99 5.11
N ASN A 277 -12.77 10.06 6.00
CA ASN A 277 -11.46 9.66 6.45
C ASN A 277 -11.03 8.34 5.81
N HIS A 278 -9.73 8.17 5.56
CA HIS A 278 -9.11 6.91 5.20
C HIS A 278 -8.54 6.27 6.47
N ILE A 279 -9.14 5.17 6.90
CA ILE A 279 -8.82 4.49 8.18
C ILE A 279 -7.35 4.09 8.27
N ASP A 280 -6.74 3.68 7.15
CA ASP A 280 -5.33 3.32 7.06
C ASP A 280 -4.39 4.53 6.78
N GLY A 281 -4.95 5.74 6.64
CA GLY A 281 -4.23 6.95 6.26
C GLY A 281 -3.78 7.01 4.80
N ASN A 282 -4.03 5.98 4.00
CA ASN A 282 -3.66 5.92 2.60
C ASN A 282 -4.76 6.53 1.70
N LYS A 283 -4.52 7.72 1.19
CA LYS A 283 -5.44 8.49 0.33
C LYS A 283 -5.80 7.80 -1.00
N TYR A 284 -5.11 6.72 -1.33
CA TYR A 284 -5.32 5.93 -2.55
C TYR A 284 -6.14 4.67 -2.31
N ASN A 285 -6.41 4.29 -1.07
CA ASN A 285 -7.24 3.15 -0.73
C ASN A 285 -8.70 3.58 -0.53
N ASN A 286 -9.42 3.77 -1.62
CA ASN A 286 -10.81 4.24 -1.64
C ASN A 286 -11.83 3.09 -1.56
N THR A 287 -11.49 1.98 -0.92
CA THR A 287 -12.42 0.86 -0.69
C THR A 287 -13.38 1.17 0.46
N ILE A 288 -14.61 0.66 0.40
CA ILE A 288 -15.63 0.91 1.46
C ILE A 288 -15.16 0.50 2.85
N LYS A 289 -14.29 -0.52 2.97
CA LYS A 289 -13.75 -1.00 4.26
C LYS A 289 -12.72 -0.05 4.87
N ASN A 290 -12.17 0.84 4.07
CA ASN A 290 -11.14 1.79 4.47
C ASN A 290 -11.65 3.23 4.60
N LEU A 291 -12.93 3.46 4.30
CA LEU A 291 -13.54 4.78 4.37
C LEU A 291 -14.55 4.84 5.52
N GLU A 292 -14.59 5.98 6.19
CA GLU A 292 -15.55 6.26 7.24
C GLU A 292 -15.97 7.73 7.23
N TRP A 293 -17.21 8.01 7.65
CA TRP A 293 -17.67 9.36 7.87
C TRP A 293 -17.19 9.87 9.22
N VAL A 294 -16.58 11.03 9.24
CA VAL A 294 -16.02 11.65 10.44
C VAL A 294 -16.39 13.13 10.55
N THR A 295 -16.39 13.64 11.77
CA THR A 295 -16.35 15.07 12.02
C THR A 295 -14.95 15.62 11.77
N PRO A 296 -14.76 16.93 11.53
CA PRO A 296 -13.43 17.54 11.38
C PRO A 296 -12.52 17.32 12.61
N LEU A 297 -13.12 17.17 13.78
CA LEU A 297 -12.39 16.92 15.02
C LEU A 297 -11.86 15.50 15.06
N GLU A 298 -12.70 14.51 14.79
CA GLU A 298 -12.31 13.08 14.70
C GLU A 298 -11.21 12.88 13.66
N ASN A 299 -11.33 13.51 12.49
CA ASN A 299 -10.33 13.42 11.42
C ASN A 299 -8.96 14.00 11.86
N LYS A 300 -8.98 15.10 12.60
CA LYS A 300 -7.75 15.66 13.18
C LYS A 300 -7.11 14.74 14.22
N TYR A 301 -7.91 14.09 15.06
CA TYR A 301 -7.42 13.12 16.05
C TYR A 301 -6.80 11.91 15.36
N HIS A 302 -7.47 11.36 14.35
CA HIS A 302 -6.95 10.25 13.57
C HIS A 302 -5.62 10.60 12.87
N ALA A 303 -5.54 11.78 12.23
CA ALA A 303 -4.30 12.24 11.60
C ALA A 303 -3.15 12.44 12.58
N TRP A 304 -3.47 12.74 13.83
CA TRP A 304 -2.48 12.87 14.92
C TRP A 304 -2.04 11.50 15.45
N GLU A 305 -2.97 10.58 15.72
CA GLU A 305 -2.68 9.23 16.22
C GLU A 305 -1.86 8.41 15.21
N THR A 306 -2.15 8.57 13.93
CA THR A 306 -1.46 7.89 12.83
C THR A 306 -0.15 8.56 12.39
N GLY A 307 0.20 9.72 13.00
CA GLY A 307 1.43 10.45 12.66
C GLY A 307 1.38 11.18 11.32
N LEU A 308 0.23 11.24 10.65
CA LEU A 308 0.04 11.94 9.37
C LEU A 308 0.05 13.46 9.51
N ALA A 309 -0.25 13.98 10.70
CA ALA A 309 -0.18 15.41 10.97
C ALA A 309 1.15 15.79 11.60
N ASN A 310 1.87 16.73 11.01
CA ASN A 310 3.09 17.34 11.57
C ASN A 310 2.80 18.23 12.81
N ALA A 311 1.89 17.80 13.68
CA ALA A 311 1.37 18.59 14.78
C ALA A 311 2.11 18.35 16.11
N LYS A 312 3.39 17.97 16.10
CA LYS A 312 4.19 17.82 17.34
C LYS A 312 4.18 19.06 18.25
N HIS A 313 3.79 20.24 17.75
CA HIS A 313 3.79 21.49 18.53
C HIS A 313 2.43 21.96 19.05
N ARG A 314 1.29 21.34 18.67
CA ARG A 314 -0.04 21.88 19.03
C ARG A 314 -0.87 21.06 20.01
N MET A 315 -0.50 19.82 20.31
CA MET A 315 -1.22 18.96 21.26
C MET A 315 -0.28 18.42 22.32
N GLN A 316 0.30 19.33 23.07
CA GLN A 316 1.07 18.97 24.26
C GLN A 316 0.10 18.72 25.40
N LYS A 317 0.19 17.55 26.01
CA LYS A 317 -0.56 17.24 27.22
C LYS A 317 -0.16 18.20 28.34
N ILE A 318 -1.14 18.61 29.10
CA ILE A 318 -0.93 19.47 30.26
C ILE A 318 -1.61 18.86 31.48
N ARG A 319 -1.03 19.06 32.63
CA ARG A 319 -1.59 18.67 33.92
C ARG A 319 -1.96 19.92 34.70
N CYS A 320 -3.13 19.92 35.34
CA CYS A 320 -3.47 20.88 36.37
C CYS A 320 -2.80 20.44 37.67
N ILE A 321 -1.99 21.29 38.28
CA ILE A 321 -1.21 20.95 39.47
C ILE A 321 -2.13 20.76 40.68
N GLU A 322 -3.14 21.60 40.81
CA GLU A 322 -4.05 21.58 41.97
C GLU A 322 -5.02 20.39 41.95
N THR A 323 -5.48 19.96 40.77
CA THR A 323 -6.45 18.84 40.66
C THR A 323 -5.80 17.52 40.25
N ASN A 324 -4.52 17.55 39.84
CA ASN A 324 -3.78 16.44 39.24
C ASN A 324 -4.45 15.87 37.96
N GLU A 325 -5.41 16.57 37.39
CA GLU A 325 -6.10 16.17 36.17
C GLU A 325 -5.24 16.40 34.93
N VAL A 326 -5.20 15.42 34.04
CA VAL A 326 -4.43 15.48 32.79
C VAL A 326 -5.37 15.75 31.60
N PHE A 327 -5.02 16.77 30.82
CA PHE A 327 -5.74 17.18 29.63
C PHE A 327 -4.90 16.90 28.39
N GLN A 328 -5.53 16.49 27.29
CA GLN A 328 -4.86 16.16 26.04
C GLN A 328 -4.26 17.40 25.33
N SER A 329 -4.75 18.59 25.66
CA SER A 329 -4.26 19.86 25.11
C SER A 329 -4.77 21.04 25.93
N ILE A 330 -4.17 22.23 25.71
CA ILE A 330 -4.67 23.51 26.23
C ILE A 330 -6.15 23.75 25.86
N VAL A 331 -6.57 23.31 24.67
CA VAL A 331 -7.96 23.48 24.19
C VAL A 331 -8.92 22.58 24.98
N ASP A 332 -8.51 21.33 25.23
CA ASP A 332 -9.28 20.37 26.04
C ASP A 332 -9.44 20.86 27.46
N CYS A 333 -8.35 21.29 28.07
CA CYS A 333 -8.35 21.92 29.41
C CYS A 333 -9.25 23.15 29.47
N SER A 334 -9.10 24.07 28.51
CA SER A 334 -9.92 25.28 28.43
C SER A 334 -11.42 24.97 28.41
N ARG A 335 -11.83 23.96 27.64
CA ARG A 335 -13.22 23.53 27.51
C ARG A 335 -13.74 22.90 28.80
N LYS A 336 -12.97 21.98 29.38
CA LYS A 336 -13.40 21.23 30.58
C LYS A 336 -13.46 22.08 31.84
N MET A 337 -12.46 22.98 32.00
CA MET A 337 -12.36 23.81 33.19
C MET A 337 -13.01 25.21 33.06
N GLY A 338 -13.52 25.58 31.89
CA GLY A 338 -14.08 26.91 31.64
C GLY A 338 -13.06 28.06 31.78
N ILE A 339 -11.78 27.77 31.51
CA ILE A 339 -10.67 28.73 31.64
C ILE A 339 -10.26 29.20 30.24
N ASP A 340 -10.02 30.51 30.08
CA ASP A 340 -9.58 31.05 28.79
C ASP A 340 -8.25 30.44 28.33
N ARG A 341 -8.23 30.00 27.07
CA ARG A 341 -7.08 29.35 26.44
C ARG A 341 -5.79 30.20 26.48
N ARG A 342 -5.92 31.52 26.28
CA ARG A 342 -4.78 32.44 26.32
C ARG A 342 -4.21 32.55 27.72
N GLY A 343 -5.07 32.48 28.72
CA GLY A 343 -4.67 32.49 30.13
C GLY A 343 -3.82 31.26 30.46
N ILE A 344 -4.25 30.05 30.09
CA ILE A 344 -3.51 28.79 30.29
C ILE A 344 -2.17 28.85 29.56
N PHE A 345 -2.15 29.30 28.30
CA PHE A 345 -0.95 29.42 27.51
C PHE A 345 0.11 30.36 28.15
N ARG A 346 -0.32 31.53 28.65
CA ARG A 346 0.56 32.51 29.33
C ARG A 346 1.14 31.95 30.63
N GLN A 347 0.32 31.21 31.39
CA GLN A 347 0.77 30.58 32.61
C GLN A 347 1.81 29.47 32.30
N LEU A 348 1.57 28.60 31.30
CA LEU A 348 2.53 27.58 30.86
C LEU A 348 3.86 28.16 30.31
N ASN A 349 3.88 29.42 29.90
CA ASN A 349 5.08 30.14 29.46
C ASN A 349 5.71 31.02 30.57
N GLY A 350 5.19 30.92 31.78
CA GLY A 350 5.74 31.67 32.91
C GLY A 350 5.35 33.16 32.98
N GLU A 351 4.44 33.61 32.08
CA GLU A 351 3.97 35.00 32.05
C GLU A 351 2.96 35.33 33.18
N LYS A 352 2.38 34.29 33.78
CA LYS A 352 1.47 34.37 34.93
C LYS A 352 1.73 33.22 35.88
N SER A 353 1.60 33.45 37.17
CA SER A 353 1.75 32.40 38.18
C SER A 353 0.54 31.45 38.23
N LYS A 354 -0.67 32.00 38.15
CA LYS A 354 -1.94 31.22 38.15
C LYS A 354 -3.00 31.83 37.24
N VAL A 355 -3.93 30.96 36.78
CA VAL A 355 -5.10 31.39 36.01
C VAL A 355 -6.37 30.85 36.69
N LYS A 356 -7.23 31.75 37.15
CA LYS A 356 -8.42 31.40 37.97
C LYS A 356 -8.10 30.46 39.15
N GLY A 357 -6.92 30.66 39.80
CA GLY A 357 -6.48 29.86 40.95
C GLY A 357 -5.75 28.54 40.59
N TYR A 358 -5.64 28.20 39.30
CA TYR A 358 -5.00 26.97 38.83
C TYR A 358 -3.66 27.24 38.18
N SER A 359 -2.75 26.27 38.34
CA SER A 359 -1.44 26.21 37.71
C SER A 359 -1.38 24.98 36.79
N PHE A 360 -0.69 25.06 35.69
CA PHE A 360 -0.57 24.00 34.70
C PHE A 360 0.89 23.72 34.38
N GLU A 361 1.21 22.47 34.11
CA GLU A 361 2.51 22.05 33.62
C GLU A 361 2.37 21.23 32.34
N ARG A 362 3.42 21.23 31.50
CA ARG A 362 3.51 20.41 30.30
C ARG A 362 4.03 19.02 30.66
N ILE A 363 3.42 17.96 30.11
CA ILE A 363 3.81 16.56 30.32
C ILE A 363 4.01 15.83 29.01
#